data_7435c908e4c030c8f2fdea5004671695
#
_entry.id   7435c908e4c030c8f2fdea5004671695
#
_cell.length_a   1.000
_cell.length_b   1.000
_cell.length_c   1.000
_cell.angle_alpha   90.00
_cell.angle_beta   90.00
_cell.angle_gamma   90.00
#
_symmetry.space_group_name_H-M   'P 1'
#
loop_
_entity.id
_entity.type
_entity.pdbx_description
1 polymer ?
#
loop_
_entity_poly.entity_id
_entity_poly.type
_entity_poly.pdbx_seq_one_letter_code
_entity_poly.pdbx_strand_id
1 'polypeptide(L)'
;NETIIDDWQGFSNIEEENTAAAIAVLGYMHQWERAHLFFGVRNVNEDFFTSDVTSLFFNGSCGIFPTIAASYPIANYPLSGLTVYFDVSKGGFTFRNSLYNGVGYNGWSKHDNPFLVRPKKDGIFNMSQLEFSYSGGNYFAGAAVHTRHYGVDPDGNQCEPDQSTKKASCAWWVYGEQKVWQAADKEIACMAQYSENSNRDNGCYRYAELGVA
;
A
#
# COMPACT_ATOMS: atom_id res chain seq x y z
N ASN A 1 -18.81 -12.45 -2.00
CA ASN A 1 -18.09 -12.78 -3.25
C ASN A 1 -17.32 -14.09 -3.17
N GLU A 2 -16.78 -14.47 -2.02
CA GLU A 2 -16.09 -15.75 -1.81
C GLU A 2 -16.93 -16.99 -2.16
N THR A 3 -18.25 -16.87 -2.10
CA THR A 3 -19.17 -17.96 -2.46
C THR A 3 -19.45 -18.09 -3.95
N ILE A 4 -19.08 -17.11 -4.78
CA ILE A 4 -19.35 -17.09 -6.21
C ILE A 4 -18.09 -17.34 -7.02
N ILE A 5 -16.94 -16.82 -6.56
CA ILE A 5 -15.64 -16.96 -7.21
C ILE A 5 -14.66 -17.38 -6.12
N ASP A 6 -14.31 -18.66 -6.12
CA ASP A 6 -13.23 -19.17 -5.27
C ASP A 6 -11.91 -18.77 -5.93
N ASP A 7 -11.27 -17.72 -5.43
CA ASP A 7 -9.99 -17.27 -5.92
C ASP A 7 -8.97 -17.16 -4.77
N TRP A 8 -7.78 -17.58 -5.03
CA TRP A 8 -6.71 -17.64 -4.05
C TRP A 8 -6.07 -16.27 -3.74
N GLN A 9 -6.24 -15.27 -4.60
CA GLN A 9 -5.59 -13.97 -4.50
C GLN A 9 -6.53 -12.82 -4.11
N GLY A 10 -7.84 -13.07 -4.01
CA GLY A 10 -8.85 -12.03 -3.85
C GLY A 10 -9.11 -11.26 -5.14
N PHE A 11 -10.34 -11.37 -5.65
CA PHE A 11 -10.76 -10.69 -6.89
C PHE A 11 -10.81 -9.17 -6.72
N SER A 12 -11.07 -8.68 -5.53
CA SER A 12 -11.17 -7.26 -5.25
C SER A 12 -10.98 -6.95 -3.77
N ASN A 13 -10.25 -5.88 -3.45
CA ASN A 13 -10.13 -5.32 -2.11
C ASN A 13 -11.17 -4.22 -1.82
N ILE A 14 -12.22 -4.12 -2.62
CA ILE A 14 -13.19 -3.01 -2.55
C ILE A 14 -14.24 -3.23 -1.45
N GLU A 15 -14.45 -4.45 -1.03
CA GLU A 15 -15.46 -4.78 -0.02
C GLU A 15 -14.88 -4.70 1.40
N GLU A 16 -15.54 -3.95 2.24
CA GLU A 16 -15.30 -3.89 3.68
C GLU A 16 -16.61 -4.18 4.40
N GLU A 17 -16.62 -5.21 5.23
CA GLU A 17 -17.79 -5.57 6.02
C GLU A 17 -18.11 -4.48 7.05
N ASN A 18 -19.39 -4.15 7.20
CA ASN A 18 -19.90 -3.23 8.22
C ASN A 18 -19.49 -1.75 8.10
N THR A 19 -18.95 -1.31 6.97
CA THR A 19 -18.63 0.09 6.75
C THR A 19 -19.63 0.73 5.80
N ALA A 20 -20.59 1.49 6.33
CA ALA A 20 -21.60 2.18 5.54
C ALA A 20 -21.06 3.42 4.81
N ALA A 21 -20.03 4.06 5.35
CA ALA A 21 -19.37 5.21 4.77
C ALA A 21 -17.96 5.38 5.37
N ALA A 22 -17.00 5.77 4.55
CA ALA A 22 -15.64 6.08 4.96
C ALA A 22 -15.12 7.34 4.28
N ILE A 23 -14.17 8.02 4.93
CA ILE A 23 -13.44 9.12 4.31
C ILE A 23 -12.27 8.50 3.55
N ALA A 24 -12.28 8.57 2.24
CA ALA A 24 -11.16 8.09 1.42
C ALA A 24 -9.97 9.06 1.47
N VAL A 25 -10.22 10.34 1.18
CA VAL A 25 -9.21 11.41 1.21
C VAL A 25 -9.82 12.70 1.74
N LEU A 26 -9.18 13.30 2.74
CA LEU A 26 -9.53 14.62 3.25
C LEU A 26 -8.27 15.30 3.82
N GLY A 27 -7.83 16.41 3.23
CA GLY A 27 -6.65 17.08 3.74
C GLY A 27 -6.28 18.33 2.95
N TYR A 28 -5.12 18.86 3.29
CA TYR A 28 -4.50 19.98 2.63
C TYR A 28 -3.29 19.52 1.83
N MET A 29 -3.21 19.93 0.55
CA MET A 29 -2.07 19.69 -0.31
C MET A 29 -1.42 21.02 -0.70
N HIS A 30 -0.15 21.14 -0.46
CA HIS A 30 0.67 22.22 -0.99
C HIS A 30 1.51 21.71 -2.16
N GLN A 31 1.45 22.46 -3.28
CA GLN A 31 2.15 22.10 -4.51
C GLN A 31 3.20 23.16 -4.84
N TRP A 32 4.44 22.70 -5.06
CA TRP A 32 5.51 23.45 -5.71
C TRP A 32 5.73 22.91 -7.12
N GLU A 33 6.56 23.53 -7.89
CA GLU A 33 6.87 23.11 -9.27
C GLU A 33 7.29 21.64 -9.39
N ARG A 34 7.99 21.12 -8.38
CA ARG A 34 8.59 19.77 -8.41
C ARG A 34 8.38 18.97 -7.13
N ALA A 35 7.57 19.43 -6.24
CA ALA A 35 7.34 18.77 -4.96
C ALA A 35 5.91 18.98 -4.49
N HIS A 36 5.40 18.00 -3.77
CA HIS A 36 4.10 18.08 -3.11
C HIS A 36 4.24 17.73 -1.64
N LEU A 37 3.46 18.38 -0.81
CA LEU A 37 3.31 18.06 0.60
C LEU A 37 1.82 17.92 0.90
N PHE A 38 1.42 16.79 1.44
CA PHE A 38 0.05 16.55 1.88
C PHE A 38 0.02 16.32 3.39
N PHE A 39 -0.98 16.87 4.04
CA PHE A 39 -1.33 16.60 5.42
C PHE A 39 -2.83 16.37 5.54
N GLY A 40 -3.22 15.22 6.07
CA GLY A 40 -4.64 14.87 6.20
C GLY A 40 -4.87 13.38 6.30
N VAL A 41 -6.07 12.97 5.98
CA VAL A 41 -6.51 11.56 5.97
C VAL A 41 -6.48 11.03 4.55
N ARG A 42 -5.80 9.91 4.33
CA ARG A 42 -5.79 9.15 3.07
C ARG A 42 -5.30 7.72 3.29
N ASN A 43 -5.44 6.86 2.31
CA ASN A 43 -4.91 5.50 2.34
C ASN A 43 -3.54 5.41 1.64
N VAL A 44 -2.83 4.31 1.86
CA VAL A 44 -1.49 4.08 1.29
C VAL A 44 -1.51 3.87 -0.23
N ASN A 45 -2.63 3.40 -0.78
CA ASN A 45 -2.76 3.08 -2.20
C ASN A 45 -2.86 4.33 -3.09
N GLU A 46 -3.12 5.51 -2.51
CA GLU A 46 -3.17 6.77 -3.26
C GLU A 46 -1.81 7.14 -3.87
N ASP A 47 -0.72 6.73 -3.22
CA ASP A 47 0.62 7.22 -3.55
C ASP A 47 1.61 6.13 -3.95
N PHE A 48 1.31 4.88 -3.58
CA PHE A 48 2.26 3.77 -3.69
C PHE A 48 1.66 2.60 -4.43
N PHE A 49 2.50 1.74 -4.99
CA PHE A 49 2.17 0.43 -5.58
C PHE A 49 1.44 0.45 -6.92
N THR A 50 1.01 1.60 -7.40
CA THR A 50 0.20 1.69 -8.63
C THR A 50 1.02 2.15 -9.81
N SER A 51 0.67 1.65 -11.00
CA SER A 51 1.17 2.07 -12.29
C SER A 51 0.09 1.94 -13.36
N ASP A 52 0.35 2.45 -14.56
CA ASP A 52 -0.58 2.32 -15.68
C ASP A 52 -0.83 0.85 -16.04
N VAL A 53 0.20 -0.01 -15.97
CA VAL A 53 0.09 -1.43 -16.30
C VAL A 53 -0.63 -2.20 -15.17
N THR A 54 -0.31 -1.95 -13.89
CA THR A 54 -1.00 -2.63 -12.78
C THR A 54 -2.48 -2.31 -12.74
N SER A 55 -2.89 -1.14 -13.19
CA SER A 55 -4.31 -0.72 -13.24
C SER A 55 -5.16 -1.52 -14.24
N LEU A 56 -4.53 -2.27 -15.15
CA LEU A 56 -5.21 -3.14 -16.12
C LEU A 56 -5.58 -4.51 -15.55
N PHE A 57 -5.05 -4.87 -14.40
CA PHE A 57 -5.31 -6.15 -13.74
C PHE A 57 -6.35 -6.02 -12.63
N PHE A 58 -7.16 -7.07 -12.47
CA PHE A 58 -8.20 -7.12 -11.42
C PHE A 58 -7.70 -7.69 -10.09
N ASN A 59 -6.49 -8.25 -10.05
CA ASN A 59 -5.94 -8.80 -8.82
C ASN A 59 -5.74 -7.73 -7.75
N GLY A 60 -6.15 -8.00 -6.53
CA GLY A 60 -5.84 -7.14 -5.37
C GLY A 60 -4.34 -6.93 -5.14
N SER A 61 -3.51 -7.89 -5.54
CA SER A 61 -2.04 -7.81 -5.46
C SER A 61 -1.39 -6.83 -6.44
N CYS A 62 -2.10 -6.43 -7.50
CA CYS A 62 -1.67 -5.36 -8.41
C CYS A 62 -1.90 -3.95 -7.85
N GLY A 63 -2.51 -3.84 -6.67
CA GLY A 63 -2.55 -2.64 -5.84
C GLY A 63 -1.45 -2.68 -4.80
N ILE A 64 -1.82 -2.93 -3.53
CA ILE A 64 -0.82 -3.09 -2.45
C ILE A 64 -0.21 -4.49 -2.47
N PHE A 65 1.11 -4.58 -2.23
CA PHE A 65 1.77 -5.89 -2.14
C PHE A 65 1.25 -6.72 -0.98
N PRO A 66 0.94 -8.01 -1.21
CA PRO A 66 0.44 -8.92 -0.17
C PRO A 66 1.36 -8.99 1.06
N THR A 67 2.67 -8.87 0.87
CA THR A 67 3.66 -8.83 1.97
C THR A 67 3.48 -7.65 2.92
N ILE A 68 2.79 -6.60 2.49
CA ILE A 68 2.50 -5.41 3.30
C ILE A 68 1.08 -5.49 3.84
N ALA A 69 0.10 -5.76 2.97
CA ALA A 69 -1.31 -5.84 3.35
C ALA A 69 -1.55 -6.92 4.43
N ALA A 70 -0.94 -8.10 4.30
CA ALA A 70 -1.08 -9.18 5.25
C ALA A 70 -0.27 -9.00 6.55
N SER A 71 0.68 -8.06 6.58
CA SER A 71 1.60 -7.92 7.71
C SER A 71 1.26 -6.78 8.65
N TYR A 72 0.43 -5.84 8.22
CA TYR A 72 0.19 -4.60 8.96
C TYR A 72 -1.28 -4.17 8.91
N PRO A 73 -1.89 -3.76 10.04
CA PRO A 73 -3.25 -3.23 10.10
C PRO A 73 -3.30 -1.75 9.70
N ILE A 74 -2.68 -1.41 8.59
CA ILE A 74 -2.48 -0.03 8.13
C ILE A 74 -3.71 0.54 7.41
N ALA A 75 -3.65 1.83 7.11
CA ALA A 75 -4.65 2.52 6.29
C ALA A 75 -4.57 2.08 4.82
N ASN A 76 -4.93 0.83 4.55
CA ASN A 76 -5.10 0.24 3.23
C ASN A 76 -6.56 0.38 2.79
N TYR A 77 -6.80 0.70 1.51
CA TYR A 77 -8.16 0.86 1.00
C TYR A 77 -9.08 -0.32 1.39
N PRO A 78 -10.31 -0.07 1.86
CA PRO A 78 -11.01 1.22 1.97
C PRO A 78 -10.71 2.02 3.24
N LEU A 79 -9.83 1.53 4.13
CA LEU A 79 -9.42 2.25 5.33
C LEU A 79 -8.56 3.45 4.98
N SER A 80 -8.66 4.50 5.75
CA SER A 80 -7.80 5.67 5.66
C SER A 80 -7.25 6.05 7.03
N GLY A 81 -6.19 6.85 7.06
CA GLY A 81 -5.56 7.27 8.30
C GLY A 81 -4.88 8.62 8.18
N LEU A 82 -4.69 9.29 9.31
CA LEU A 82 -3.97 10.55 9.32
C LEU A 82 -2.53 10.33 8.87
N THR A 83 -2.11 11.11 7.88
CA THR A 83 -0.79 11.00 7.26
C THR A 83 -0.16 12.35 6.99
N VAL A 84 1.16 12.33 6.94
CA VAL A 84 1.99 13.33 6.27
C VAL A 84 2.66 12.63 5.08
N TYR A 85 2.47 13.16 3.90
CA TYR A 85 3.09 12.66 2.67
C TYR A 85 3.86 13.78 1.98
N PHE A 86 4.98 13.45 1.39
CA PHE A 86 5.66 14.33 0.45
C PHE A 86 6.25 13.57 -0.72
N ASP A 87 6.35 14.23 -1.85
CA ASP A 87 7.16 13.78 -2.98
C ASP A 87 8.00 14.90 -3.58
N VAL A 88 9.03 14.50 -4.30
CA VAL A 88 9.88 15.38 -5.09
C VAL A 88 10.28 14.72 -6.39
N SER A 89 10.14 15.43 -7.53
CA SER A 89 10.39 14.88 -8.85
C SER A 89 11.45 15.70 -9.60
N LYS A 90 12.36 15.00 -10.28
CA LYS A 90 13.37 15.59 -11.15
C LYS A 90 13.88 14.60 -12.20
N GLY A 91 13.80 14.98 -13.48
CA GLY A 91 14.44 14.23 -14.57
C GLY A 91 13.96 12.79 -14.73
N GLY A 92 12.66 12.53 -14.56
CA GLY A 92 12.06 11.20 -14.59
C GLY A 92 12.13 10.45 -13.26
N PHE A 93 12.89 10.93 -12.27
CA PHE A 93 12.91 10.37 -10.93
C PHE A 93 11.89 11.05 -10.03
N THR A 94 11.19 10.25 -9.23
CA THR A 94 10.31 10.71 -8.15
C THR A 94 10.64 9.97 -6.88
N PHE A 95 10.95 10.71 -5.82
CA PHE A 95 11.05 10.17 -4.47
C PHE A 95 9.78 10.51 -3.70
N ARG A 96 9.20 9.51 -3.02
CA ARG A 96 8.01 9.66 -2.17
C ARG A 96 8.30 9.16 -0.77
N ASN A 97 7.71 9.81 0.20
CA ASN A 97 7.70 9.34 1.58
C ASN A 97 6.38 9.65 2.24
N SER A 98 5.91 8.75 3.07
CA SER A 98 4.72 8.97 3.90
C SER A 98 4.89 8.43 5.32
N LEU A 99 4.20 9.06 6.24
CA LEU A 99 4.16 8.70 7.64
C LEU A 99 2.70 8.61 8.09
N TYR A 100 2.28 7.45 8.58
CA TYR A 100 0.93 7.15 9.04
C TYR A 100 0.91 6.79 10.52
N ASN A 101 -0.26 6.95 11.16
CA ASN A 101 -0.55 6.15 12.35
C ASN A 101 -0.44 4.67 11.98
N GLY A 102 0.12 3.84 12.86
CA GLY A 102 0.43 2.44 12.54
C GLY A 102 -0.79 1.54 12.33
N VAL A 103 -1.99 2.03 12.63
CA VAL A 103 -3.27 1.32 12.45
C VAL A 103 -4.23 2.22 11.69
N GLY A 104 -4.90 1.68 10.68
CA GLY A 104 -6.01 2.31 9.97
C GLY A 104 -7.32 2.10 10.74
N TYR A 105 -8.18 3.10 10.70
CA TYR A 105 -9.48 3.09 11.38
C TYR A 105 -10.57 3.58 10.44
N ASN A 106 -11.73 2.92 10.41
CA ASN A 106 -12.85 3.24 9.53
C ASN A 106 -14.11 3.70 10.26
N GLY A 107 -14.09 3.72 11.59
CA GLY A 107 -15.25 4.09 12.41
C GLY A 107 -15.44 5.60 12.51
N TRP A 108 -16.49 5.97 13.26
CA TRP A 108 -16.90 7.35 13.52
C TRP A 108 -16.99 7.65 15.02
N SER A 109 -16.37 6.81 15.84
CA SER A 109 -16.35 6.99 17.29
C SER A 109 -15.09 7.72 17.76
N LYS A 110 -15.10 8.15 19.03
CA LYS A 110 -13.92 8.76 19.67
C LYS A 110 -12.70 7.82 19.67
N HIS A 111 -12.93 6.51 19.68
CA HIS A 111 -11.87 5.50 19.82
C HIS A 111 -11.57 4.77 18.52
N ASP A 112 -12.35 5.03 17.47
CA ASP A 112 -12.25 4.44 16.16
C ASP A 112 -12.67 5.49 15.13
N ASN A 113 -11.70 6.18 14.53
CA ASN A 113 -11.87 7.13 13.44
C ASN A 113 -10.53 7.40 12.75
N PRO A 114 -10.53 7.83 11.48
CA PRO A 114 -9.32 8.00 10.67
C PRO A 114 -8.38 9.12 11.14
N PHE A 115 -8.80 9.98 12.06
CA PHE A 115 -7.97 11.07 12.60
C PHE A 115 -7.14 10.67 13.83
N LEU A 116 -7.24 9.43 14.28
CA LEU A 116 -6.52 8.96 15.47
C LEU A 116 -5.01 8.90 15.23
N VAL A 117 -4.27 9.43 16.22
CA VAL A 117 -2.80 9.34 16.29
C VAL A 117 -2.41 8.79 17.65
N ARG A 118 -2.02 7.53 17.69
CA ARG A 118 -1.71 6.81 18.94
C ARG A 118 -0.37 6.05 18.82
N PRO A 119 0.77 6.74 18.63
CA PRO A 119 2.05 6.09 18.34
C PRO A 119 2.52 5.15 19.47
N LYS A 120 2.11 5.39 20.69
CA LYS A 120 2.42 4.50 21.83
C LYS A 120 1.65 3.19 21.81
N LYS A 121 0.42 3.17 21.27
CA LYS A 121 -0.42 1.98 21.13
C LYS A 121 -0.25 1.35 19.76
N ASP A 122 -0.51 2.11 18.71
CA ASP A 122 -0.63 1.64 17.34
C ASP A 122 0.74 1.54 16.64
N GLY A 123 1.75 2.25 17.16
CA GLY A 123 3.01 2.44 16.46
C GLY A 123 2.92 3.52 15.37
N ILE A 124 3.93 3.54 14.53
CA ILE A 124 4.06 4.43 13.37
C ILE A 124 4.41 3.56 12.17
N PHE A 125 3.80 3.85 11.03
CA PHE A 125 4.11 3.23 9.76
C PHE A 125 4.70 4.26 8.81
N ASN A 126 5.90 3.99 8.30
CA ASN A 126 6.60 4.83 7.33
C ASN A 126 6.84 4.06 6.04
N MET A 127 6.62 4.73 4.92
CA MET A 127 6.92 4.20 3.59
C MET A 127 7.78 5.18 2.81
N SER A 128 8.73 4.65 2.04
CA SER A 128 9.57 5.40 1.11
C SER A 128 9.68 4.65 -0.21
N GLN A 129 9.59 5.37 -1.33
CA GLN A 129 9.74 4.81 -2.67
C GLN A 129 10.52 5.75 -3.56
N LEU A 130 11.44 5.20 -4.32
CA LEU A 130 12.10 5.86 -5.44
C LEU A 130 11.58 5.25 -6.73
N GLU A 131 11.14 6.09 -7.63
CA GLU A 131 10.60 5.73 -8.93
C GLU A 131 11.39 6.39 -10.04
N PHE A 132 11.54 5.69 -11.14
CA PHE A 132 12.07 6.18 -12.40
C PHE A 132 11.09 5.87 -13.53
N SER A 133 10.54 6.92 -14.13
CA SER A 133 9.57 6.82 -15.22
C SER A 133 10.12 7.45 -16.49
N TYR A 134 9.85 6.81 -17.62
CA TYR A 134 10.09 7.33 -18.96
C TYR A 134 9.02 6.80 -19.94
N SER A 135 9.02 7.26 -21.19
CA SER A 135 7.95 6.93 -22.16
C SER A 135 7.79 5.43 -22.45
N GLY A 136 8.78 4.62 -22.14
CA GLY A 136 8.78 3.18 -22.41
C GLY A 136 8.54 2.30 -21.19
N GLY A 137 8.58 2.83 -19.98
CA GLY A 137 8.41 2.03 -18.77
C GLY A 137 8.46 2.80 -17.47
N ASN A 138 8.14 2.12 -16.40
CA ASN A 138 8.16 2.65 -15.03
C ASN A 138 8.83 1.62 -14.11
N TYR A 139 9.74 2.06 -13.27
CA TYR A 139 10.47 1.23 -12.32
C TYR A 139 10.48 1.87 -10.96
N PHE A 140 10.14 1.14 -9.93
CA PHE A 140 10.25 1.65 -8.58
C PHE A 140 10.78 0.63 -7.59
N ALA A 141 11.44 1.13 -6.56
CA ALA A 141 11.87 0.37 -5.41
C ALA A 141 11.51 1.13 -4.14
N GLY A 142 11.09 0.42 -3.12
CA GLY A 142 10.69 1.04 -1.88
C GLY A 142 10.91 0.17 -0.66
N ALA A 143 10.73 0.79 0.48
CA ALA A 143 10.79 0.14 1.77
C ALA A 143 9.72 0.72 2.71
N ALA A 144 9.23 -0.12 3.61
CA ALA A 144 8.34 0.26 4.69
C ALA A 144 8.91 -0.19 6.03
N VAL A 145 8.64 0.60 7.06
CA VAL A 145 8.96 0.25 8.44
C VAL A 145 7.74 0.50 9.30
N HIS A 146 7.34 -0.52 10.03
CA HIS A 146 6.37 -0.40 11.12
C HIS A 146 7.09 -0.53 12.46
N THR A 147 6.83 0.37 13.39
CA THR A 147 7.48 0.34 14.72
C THR A 147 6.90 -0.73 15.64
N ARG A 148 5.94 -1.50 15.16
CA ARG A 148 5.34 -2.65 15.82
C ARG A 148 5.47 -3.89 14.95
N HIS A 149 5.42 -5.05 15.58
CA HIS A 149 5.37 -6.35 14.95
C HIS A 149 4.01 -7.00 15.28
N TYR A 150 3.29 -7.42 14.26
CA TYR A 150 2.01 -8.11 14.36
C TYR A 150 2.21 -9.56 13.95
N GLY A 151 1.86 -10.48 14.84
CA GLY A 151 1.80 -11.90 14.53
C GLY A 151 0.47 -12.27 13.84
N VAL A 152 0.23 -13.55 13.70
CA VAL A 152 -1.07 -14.11 13.34
C VAL A 152 -1.62 -14.90 14.53
N ASP A 153 -2.93 -14.97 14.64
CA ASP A 153 -3.61 -15.82 15.59
C ASP A 153 -3.58 -17.31 15.12
N PRO A 154 -4.05 -18.27 15.94
CA PRO A 154 -4.10 -19.67 15.55
C PRO A 154 -4.94 -19.96 14.29
N ASP A 155 -5.86 -19.08 13.94
CA ASP A 155 -6.72 -19.19 12.76
C ASP A 155 -6.09 -18.53 11.51
N GLY A 156 -4.89 -17.95 11.66
CA GLY A 156 -4.13 -17.33 10.58
C GLY A 156 -4.46 -15.85 10.32
N ASN A 157 -5.32 -15.23 11.13
CA ASN A 157 -5.64 -13.82 11.01
C ASN A 157 -4.56 -12.96 11.69
N GLN A 158 -4.41 -11.74 11.21
CA GLN A 158 -3.51 -10.77 11.84
C GLN A 158 -3.94 -10.47 13.28
N CYS A 159 -2.99 -10.52 14.20
CA CYS A 159 -3.26 -10.19 15.60
C CYS A 159 -3.76 -8.76 15.77
N GLU A 160 -4.69 -8.59 16.71
CA GLU A 160 -5.20 -7.28 17.11
C GLU A 160 -4.08 -6.34 17.56
N PRO A 161 -4.24 -5.02 17.37
CA PRO A 161 -3.23 -4.02 17.73
C PRO A 161 -2.73 -4.10 19.17
N ASP A 162 -3.57 -4.54 20.09
CA ASP A 162 -3.21 -4.69 21.51
C ASP A 162 -2.25 -5.85 21.77
N GLN A 163 -2.18 -6.81 20.87
CA GLN A 163 -1.31 -7.98 20.94
C GLN A 163 0.04 -7.76 20.25
N SER A 164 0.22 -6.60 19.58
CA SER A 164 1.46 -6.26 18.90
C SER A 164 2.62 -6.10 19.88
N THR A 165 3.82 -6.46 19.41
CA THR A 165 5.05 -6.22 20.17
C THR A 165 5.66 -4.86 19.83
N LYS A 166 6.57 -4.35 20.67
CA LYS A 166 7.34 -3.14 20.41
C LYS A 166 8.52 -3.39 19.43
N LYS A 167 8.64 -4.58 18.90
CA LYS A 167 9.66 -4.93 17.92
C LYS A 167 9.29 -4.34 16.57
N ALA A 168 10.18 -3.62 15.95
CA ALA A 168 9.96 -3.10 14.59
C ALA A 168 10.01 -4.23 13.56
N SER A 169 9.24 -4.07 12.49
CA SER A 169 9.30 -4.90 11.28
C SER A 169 9.46 -4.03 10.04
N CYS A 170 10.07 -4.58 9.00
CA CYS A 170 10.31 -3.87 7.76
C CYS A 170 9.97 -4.74 6.56
N ALA A 171 9.58 -4.07 5.49
CA ALA A 171 9.35 -4.67 4.19
C ALA A 171 10.09 -3.87 3.12
N TRP A 172 10.38 -4.51 1.99
CA TRP A 172 10.92 -3.86 0.81
C TRP A 172 10.31 -4.46 -0.44
N TRP A 173 10.32 -3.69 -1.52
CA TRP A 173 9.80 -4.12 -2.82
C TRP A 173 10.57 -3.52 -3.96
N VAL A 174 10.47 -4.21 -5.08
CA VAL A 174 10.88 -3.74 -6.40
C VAL A 174 9.79 -4.02 -7.41
N TYR A 175 9.62 -3.13 -8.34
CA TYR A 175 8.68 -3.22 -9.44
C TYR A 175 9.33 -2.71 -10.70
N GLY A 176 8.98 -3.30 -11.84
CA GLY A 176 9.35 -2.80 -13.15
C GLY A 176 8.29 -3.16 -14.19
N GLU A 177 7.98 -2.21 -15.05
CA GLU A 177 7.17 -2.41 -16.24
C GLU A 177 7.88 -1.86 -17.47
N GLN A 178 7.71 -2.54 -18.59
CA GLN A 178 8.33 -2.20 -19.86
C GLN A 178 7.37 -2.44 -21.01
N LYS A 179 7.18 -1.44 -21.87
CA LYS A 179 6.61 -1.63 -23.19
C LYS A 179 7.59 -2.40 -24.05
N VAL A 180 7.19 -3.58 -24.46
CA VAL A 180 8.03 -4.49 -25.28
C VAL A 180 7.67 -4.44 -26.76
N TRP A 181 6.47 -3.97 -27.07
CA TRP A 181 6.02 -3.81 -28.45
C TRP A 181 4.95 -2.72 -28.53
N GLN A 182 4.98 -1.94 -29.63
CA GLN A 182 3.97 -0.95 -29.94
C GLN A 182 3.79 -0.83 -31.46
N ALA A 183 2.54 -0.86 -31.93
CA ALA A 183 2.19 -0.61 -33.32
C ALA A 183 0.80 0.04 -33.42
N ALA A 184 0.74 1.21 -34.05
CA ALA A 184 -0.46 2.05 -34.15
C ALA A 184 -1.09 2.32 -32.78
N ASP A 185 -2.27 1.77 -32.55
CA ASP A 185 -3.08 1.91 -31.31
C ASP A 185 -2.98 0.71 -30.35
N LYS A 186 -2.02 -0.20 -30.62
CA LYS A 186 -1.81 -1.41 -29.83
C LYS A 186 -0.43 -1.42 -29.20
N GLU A 187 -0.36 -1.87 -27.98
CA GLU A 187 0.90 -2.07 -27.27
C GLU A 187 0.89 -3.36 -26.47
N ILE A 188 2.05 -3.89 -26.18
CA ILE A 188 2.27 -4.98 -25.24
C ILE A 188 3.24 -4.48 -24.19
N ALA A 189 2.84 -4.56 -22.93
CA ALA A 189 3.69 -4.27 -21.80
C ALA A 189 3.87 -5.52 -20.92
N CYS A 190 5.06 -5.70 -20.39
CA CYS A 190 5.36 -6.72 -19.39
C CYS A 190 5.64 -6.04 -18.06
N MET A 191 5.18 -6.62 -16.96
CA MET A 191 5.52 -6.18 -15.62
C MET A 191 6.06 -7.32 -14.77
N ALA A 192 6.90 -6.98 -13.80
CA ALA A 192 7.41 -7.87 -12.78
C ALA A 192 7.48 -7.15 -11.45
N GLN A 193 7.08 -7.83 -10.38
CA GLN A 193 7.22 -7.31 -9.02
C GLN A 193 7.72 -8.39 -8.06
N TYR A 194 8.45 -7.92 -7.04
CA TYR A 194 8.89 -8.74 -5.94
C TYR A 194 8.87 -7.95 -4.65
N SER A 195 8.43 -8.59 -3.57
CA SER A 195 8.45 -7.98 -2.24
C SER A 195 8.77 -9.00 -1.14
N GLU A 196 9.37 -8.53 -0.06
CA GLU A 196 9.69 -9.33 1.11
C GLU A 196 9.43 -8.53 2.40
N ASN A 197 8.93 -9.21 3.43
CA ASN A 197 8.73 -8.68 4.77
C ASN A 197 9.57 -9.44 5.79
N SER A 198 10.16 -8.72 6.73
CA SER A 198 10.89 -9.32 7.86
C SER A 198 10.00 -10.07 8.84
N ASN A 199 8.69 -9.79 8.82
CA ASN A 199 7.69 -10.51 9.59
C ASN A 199 7.36 -11.83 8.88
N ARG A 200 7.91 -12.93 9.38
CA ARG A 200 7.72 -14.28 8.84
C ARG A 200 6.58 -15.04 9.52
N ASP A 201 5.94 -14.42 10.49
CA ASP A 201 4.81 -15.03 11.21
C ASP A 201 3.53 -14.96 10.38
N ASN A 202 3.51 -14.12 9.33
CA ASN A 202 2.39 -13.99 8.42
C ASN A 202 2.48 -14.92 7.20
N GLY A 203 1.34 -15.30 6.66
CA GLY A 203 1.24 -16.24 5.54
C GLY A 203 1.92 -15.77 4.25
N CYS A 204 2.11 -14.46 4.07
CA CYS A 204 2.75 -13.89 2.90
C CYS A 204 3.92 -12.97 3.27
N TYR A 205 5.09 -13.54 3.57
CA TYR A 205 6.32 -12.76 3.81
C TYR A 205 7.21 -12.59 2.57
N ARG A 206 6.89 -13.28 1.47
CA ARG A 206 7.51 -13.13 0.15
C ARG A 206 6.46 -13.22 -0.93
N TYR A 207 6.57 -12.37 -1.91
CA TYR A 207 5.66 -12.35 -3.04
C TYR A 207 6.39 -12.01 -4.32
N ALA A 208 6.06 -12.70 -5.41
CA ALA A 208 6.54 -12.40 -6.77
C ALA A 208 5.40 -12.54 -7.77
N GLU A 209 5.33 -11.64 -8.72
CA GLU A 209 4.32 -11.63 -9.77
C GLU A 209 4.92 -11.19 -11.11
N LEU A 210 4.39 -11.76 -12.19
CA LEU A 210 4.67 -11.39 -13.56
C LEU A 210 3.35 -11.16 -14.27
N GLY A 211 3.28 -10.11 -15.08
CA GLY A 211 2.10 -9.78 -15.87
C GLY A 211 2.45 -9.37 -17.30
N VAL A 212 1.49 -9.58 -18.18
CA VAL A 212 1.53 -9.11 -19.58
C VAL A 212 0.19 -8.47 -19.89
N ALA A 213 0.20 -7.25 -20.37
CA ALA A 213 -0.97 -6.48 -20.76
C ALA A 213 -0.85 -5.96 -22.17
#